data_cd43c313a1763ebbc4f50797c112fc89
#
_entry.id   cd43c313a1763ebbc4f50797c112fc89
#
_cell.length_a   1.000
_cell.length_b   1.000
_cell.length_c   1.000
_cell.angle_alpha   90.00
_cell.angle_beta   90.00
_cell.angle_gamma   90.00
#
_symmetry.space_group_name_H-M   'P 1'
#
loop_
_entity.id
_entity.type
_entity.pdbx_description
1 polymer ?
#
loop_
_entity_poly.entity_id
_entity_poly.type
_entity_poly.pdbx_seq_one_letter_code
_entity_poly.pdbx_strand_id
1 'polypeptide(L)'
;ACEGTLVHGEAELLDRESLGLVVAAMSMPHVIDRLIEGSVVIVPGDRDDVVLGVLLAHHSRTLPTLSGMVLNGGFQLSPQIDRPIAGLDMRLPIVSGRFGTMHTASALGRVEGRITASSARKIRAAADLLDRTEGIDTLDALMSDDAAGGERAVTPLMFEHDLVERARAAQAHIVLPEGAEERIIIAADQVLARGIARLTLLGDEDEIRSRARVLGADISSADVVDPATSAWREEF
;
A
#
# COMPACT_ATOMS: atom_id res chain seq x y z
N ALA A 1 4.72 4.23 -0.81
CA ALA A 1 3.78 5.34 -1.09
C ALA A 1 4.50 6.70 -1.29
N CYS A 2 5.48 7.06 -0.46
CA CYS A 2 6.15 8.37 -0.53
C CYS A 2 7.56 8.34 -1.15
N GLU A 3 7.99 7.23 -1.75
CA GLU A 3 9.33 7.04 -2.33
C GLU A 3 10.46 7.52 -1.39
N GLY A 4 10.34 7.20 -0.12
CA GLY A 4 11.26 7.64 0.91
C GLY A 4 12.35 6.64 1.22
N THR A 5 13.46 7.14 1.75
CA THR A 5 14.59 6.34 2.25
C THR A 5 14.61 6.41 3.77
N LEU A 6 14.79 5.27 4.45
CA LEU A 6 14.99 5.23 5.89
C LEU A 6 16.33 5.91 6.22
N VAL A 7 16.30 6.92 7.08
CA VAL A 7 17.49 7.68 7.51
C VAL A 7 17.88 7.37 8.95
N HIS A 8 16.90 7.08 9.82
CA HIS A 8 17.11 6.67 11.21
C HIS A 8 16.06 5.65 11.64
N GLY A 9 16.32 4.96 12.75
CA GLY A 9 15.42 3.97 13.34
C GLY A 9 15.54 2.58 12.75
N GLU A 10 14.64 1.69 13.15
CA GLU A 10 14.66 0.28 12.80
C GLU A 10 13.74 -0.01 11.60
N ALA A 11 14.27 -0.69 10.57
CA ALA A 11 13.54 -1.03 9.36
C ALA A 11 12.34 -1.96 9.62
N GLU A 12 12.47 -2.85 10.61
CA GLU A 12 11.41 -3.78 11.02
C GLU A 12 10.17 -3.07 11.55
N LEU A 13 10.34 -1.84 12.06
CA LEU A 13 9.24 -1.03 12.57
C LEU A 13 8.46 -0.29 11.47
N LEU A 14 8.94 -0.30 10.22
CA LEU A 14 8.17 0.19 9.07
C LEU A 14 6.92 -0.65 8.80
N ASP A 15 6.87 -1.90 9.25
CA ASP A 15 5.71 -2.78 9.14
C ASP A 15 4.64 -2.53 10.23
N ARG A 16 4.87 -1.57 11.13
CA ARG A 16 3.86 -1.19 12.13
C ARG A 16 2.65 -0.55 11.49
N GLU A 17 1.49 -0.82 12.08
CA GLU A 17 0.27 -0.11 11.73
C GLU A 17 0.36 1.35 12.16
N SER A 18 -0.07 2.25 11.27
CA SER A 18 -0.31 3.64 11.62
C SER A 18 -1.79 3.83 11.98
N LEU A 19 -2.05 4.36 13.17
CA LEU A 19 -3.40 4.65 13.63
C LEU A 19 -3.89 6.04 13.18
N GLY A 20 -3.02 6.82 12.56
CA GLY A 20 -3.36 8.15 12.06
C GLY A 20 -2.21 8.83 11.35
N LEU A 21 -2.51 9.95 10.72
CA LEU A 21 -1.56 10.79 10.02
C LEU A 21 -1.65 12.22 10.56
N VAL A 22 -0.52 12.77 10.98
CA VAL A 22 -0.41 14.14 11.48
C VAL A 22 0.54 14.93 10.60
N VAL A 23 0.13 16.12 10.14
CA VAL A 23 0.98 17.05 9.39
C VAL A 23 1.50 18.13 10.34
N ALA A 24 2.79 18.08 10.64
CA ALA A 24 3.45 18.98 11.58
C ALA A 24 4.00 20.24 10.87
N ALA A 25 3.12 20.99 10.21
CA ALA A 25 3.47 22.23 9.49
C ALA A 25 3.32 23.50 10.35
N MET A 26 2.96 23.34 11.63
CA MET A 26 2.77 24.43 12.58
C MET A 26 3.96 24.58 13.52
N SER A 27 3.92 25.59 14.43
CA SER A 27 4.89 25.67 15.53
C SER A 27 4.71 24.51 16.51
N MET A 28 5.79 24.12 17.15
CA MET A 28 5.86 22.90 17.98
C MET A 28 4.76 22.79 19.06
N PRO A 29 4.38 23.88 19.82
CA PRO A 29 3.29 23.78 20.79
C PRO A 29 1.97 23.28 20.16
N HIS A 30 1.64 23.78 18.97
CA HIS A 30 0.43 23.37 18.27
C HIS A 30 0.52 21.99 17.63
N VAL A 31 1.72 21.51 17.32
CA VAL A 31 1.96 20.15 16.89
C VAL A 31 1.72 19.17 18.04
N ILE A 32 2.26 19.46 19.23
CA ILE A 32 2.11 18.60 20.42
C ILE A 32 0.64 18.32 20.72
N ASP A 33 -0.21 19.35 20.70
CA ASP A 33 -1.66 19.20 20.97
C ASP A 33 -2.41 18.33 19.95
N ARG A 34 -1.77 18.02 18.81
CA ARG A 34 -2.38 17.25 17.71
C ARG A 34 -1.76 15.89 17.48
N LEU A 35 -0.75 15.53 18.27
CA LEU A 35 -0.16 14.19 18.18
C LEU A 35 -1.21 13.15 18.58
N ILE A 36 -1.25 12.06 17.84
CA ILE A 36 -2.17 10.94 18.04
C ILE A 36 -1.34 9.69 18.31
N GLU A 37 -1.78 8.89 19.27
CA GLU A 37 -1.14 7.61 19.57
C GLU A 37 -1.04 6.73 18.34
N GLY A 38 0.14 6.17 18.07
CA GLY A 38 0.39 5.30 16.92
C GLY A 38 0.33 6.01 15.57
N SER A 39 0.38 7.35 15.51
CA SER A 39 0.37 8.07 14.23
C SER A 39 1.72 8.13 13.55
N VAL A 40 1.70 8.35 12.23
CA VAL A 40 2.85 8.81 11.44
C VAL A 40 2.80 10.33 11.37
N VAL A 41 3.92 10.99 11.66
CA VAL A 41 4.02 12.45 11.62
C VAL A 41 4.81 12.88 10.38
N ILE A 42 4.22 13.73 9.54
CA ILE A 42 4.88 14.36 8.40
C ILE A 42 5.46 15.69 8.87
N VAL A 43 6.77 15.85 8.73
CA VAL A 43 7.51 17.04 9.13
C VAL A 43 8.26 17.60 7.93
N PRO A 44 8.16 18.92 7.62
CA PRO A 44 9.04 19.53 6.64
C PRO A 44 10.52 19.33 7.05
N GLY A 45 11.32 18.77 6.15
CA GLY A 45 12.69 18.35 6.48
C GLY A 45 13.66 19.51 6.79
N ASP A 46 13.24 20.76 6.54
CA ASP A 46 13.94 22.00 6.90
C ASP A 46 13.52 22.57 8.28
N ARG A 47 12.61 21.86 8.98
CA ARG A 47 12.11 22.29 10.31
C ARG A 47 12.76 21.50 11.43
N ASP A 48 14.04 21.72 11.63
CA ASP A 48 14.85 21.08 12.67
C ASP A 48 14.22 21.21 14.07
N ASP A 49 13.59 22.35 14.37
CA ASP A 49 12.86 22.62 15.61
C ASP A 49 11.68 21.65 15.83
N VAL A 50 10.93 21.38 14.78
CA VAL A 50 9.79 20.45 14.82
C VAL A 50 10.26 19.01 14.89
N VAL A 51 11.31 18.65 14.13
CA VAL A 51 11.90 17.31 14.17
C VAL A 51 12.31 16.94 15.59
N LEU A 52 13.12 17.80 16.24
CA LEU A 52 13.56 17.57 17.62
C LEU A 52 12.39 17.53 18.61
N GLY A 53 11.42 18.43 18.45
CA GLY A 53 10.24 18.47 19.30
C GLY A 53 9.38 17.22 19.20
N VAL A 54 9.16 16.70 18.00
CA VAL A 54 8.40 15.44 17.76
C VAL A 54 9.16 14.24 18.33
N LEU A 55 10.49 14.20 18.21
CA LEU A 55 11.31 13.14 18.80
C LEU A 55 11.27 13.17 20.33
N LEU A 56 11.36 14.37 20.91
CA LEU A 56 11.20 14.55 22.36
C LEU A 56 9.80 14.12 22.83
N ALA A 57 8.76 14.48 22.08
CA ALA A 57 7.39 14.05 22.38
C ALA A 57 7.25 12.52 22.35
N HIS A 58 7.81 11.86 21.33
CA HIS A 58 7.80 10.40 21.23
C HIS A 58 8.48 9.69 22.41
N HIS A 59 9.53 10.28 22.96
CA HIS A 59 10.25 9.74 24.14
C HIS A 59 9.60 10.11 25.48
N SER A 60 8.66 11.04 25.47
CA SER A 60 7.95 11.46 26.68
C SER A 60 6.96 10.37 27.12
N ARG A 61 6.88 10.16 28.43
CA ARG A 61 5.86 9.27 29.03
C ARG A 61 4.47 9.90 29.14
N THR A 62 4.38 11.21 28.86
CA THR A 62 3.15 12.00 29.01
C THR A 62 2.52 12.38 27.67
N LEU A 63 3.16 12.03 26.56
CA LEU A 63 2.73 12.35 25.21
C LEU A 63 2.55 11.06 24.39
N PRO A 64 1.79 11.11 23.29
CA PRO A 64 1.55 9.94 22.43
C PRO A 64 2.84 9.33 21.87
N THR A 65 2.89 7.99 21.82
CA THR A 65 3.91 7.23 21.11
C THR A 65 3.60 7.21 19.62
N LEU A 66 4.59 7.41 18.77
CA LEU A 66 4.43 7.52 17.33
C LEU A 66 4.83 6.21 16.62
N SER A 67 4.25 5.94 15.46
CA SER A 67 4.63 4.80 14.60
C SER A 67 5.78 5.13 13.65
N GLY A 68 5.97 6.40 13.28
CA GLY A 68 7.04 6.84 12.40
C GLY A 68 7.02 8.34 12.15
N MET A 69 8.10 8.83 11.55
CA MET A 69 8.23 10.20 11.08
C MET A 69 8.60 10.21 9.60
N VAL A 70 7.98 11.09 8.81
CA VAL A 70 8.32 11.31 7.41
C VAL A 70 8.79 12.74 7.23
N LEU A 71 10.08 12.89 6.89
CA LEU A 71 10.66 14.17 6.50
C LEU A 71 10.36 14.39 5.01
N ASN A 72 9.71 15.49 4.69
CA ASN A 72 9.31 15.79 3.32
C ASN A 72 10.06 17.02 2.76
N GLY A 73 9.93 17.23 1.45
CA GLY A 73 10.54 18.38 0.76
C GLY A 73 11.92 18.10 0.16
N GLY A 74 12.45 16.87 0.30
CA GLY A 74 13.78 16.51 -0.23
C GLY A 74 14.96 17.08 0.54
N PHE A 75 14.70 17.65 1.73
CA PHE A 75 15.75 18.17 2.60
C PHE A 75 16.42 17.04 3.38
N GLN A 76 17.72 17.19 3.60
CA GLN A 76 18.47 16.36 4.54
C GLN A 76 18.50 17.07 5.89
N LEU A 77 18.51 16.29 6.97
CA LEU A 77 18.74 16.85 8.31
C LEU A 77 20.08 17.59 8.36
N SER A 78 20.10 18.73 9.03
CA SER A 78 21.36 19.42 9.24
C SER A 78 22.32 18.55 10.07
N PRO A 79 23.64 18.57 9.82
CA PRO A 79 24.59 17.76 10.59
C PRO A 79 24.53 18.01 12.11
N GLN A 80 24.08 19.19 12.53
CA GLN A 80 23.89 19.59 13.92
C GLN A 80 22.71 18.85 14.56
N ILE A 81 21.76 18.37 13.76
CA ILE A 81 20.57 17.63 14.21
C ILE A 81 20.74 16.13 13.96
N ASP A 82 21.27 15.75 12.81
CA ASP A 82 21.52 14.36 12.43
C ASP A 82 22.43 13.65 13.45
N ARG A 83 23.53 14.28 13.84
CA ARG A 83 24.49 13.74 14.80
C ARG A 83 23.92 13.43 16.18
N PRO A 84 23.18 14.34 16.86
CA PRO A 84 22.47 14.01 18.10
C PRO A 84 21.46 12.88 17.94
N ILE A 85 20.68 12.85 16.85
CA ILE A 85 19.69 11.80 16.61
C ILE A 85 20.38 10.43 16.47
N ALA A 86 21.50 10.36 15.72
CA ALA A 86 22.28 9.15 15.58
C ALA A 86 22.88 8.65 16.91
N GLY A 87 23.07 9.54 17.90
CA GLY A 87 23.55 9.21 19.24
C GLY A 87 22.47 8.75 20.23
N LEU A 88 21.20 8.88 19.85
CA LEU A 88 20.08 8.39 20.65
C LEU A 88 19.81 6.91 20.30
N ASP A 89 19.41 6.12 21.30
CA ASP A 89 18.86 4.79 21.08
C ASP A 89 17.45 4.91 20.48
N MET A 90 17.42 5.37 19.22
CA MET A 90 16.21 5.75 18.51
C MET A 90 15.70 4.60 17.66
N ARG A 91 14.58 4.01 18.08
CA ARG A 91 13.92 2.94 17.32
C ARG A 91 12.89 3.46 16.32
N LEU A 92 12.32 4.68 16.56
CA LEU A 92 11.30 5.28 15.69
C LEU A 92 11.83 5.40 14.25
N PRO A 93 11.19 4.80 13.24
CA PRO A 93 11.62 4.95 11.86
C PRO A 93 11.40 6.39 11.38
N ILE A 94 12.48 6.97 10.85
CA ILE A 94 12.48 8.28 10.21
C ILE A 94 12.79 8.08 8.73
N VAL A 95 11.85 8.43 7.88
CA VAL A 95 11.94 8.28 6.42
C VAL A 95 12.05 9.65 5.79
N SER A 96 13.05 9.87 4.93
CA SER A 96 13.17 11.10 4.13
C SER A 96 12.62 10.88 2.74
N GLY A 97 11.73 11.78 2.29
CA GLY A 97 11.10 11.77 0.98
C GLY A 97 11.23 13.09 0.22
N ARG A 98 11.27 13.02 -1.10
CA ARG A 98 11.51 14.18 -1.98
C ARG A 98 10.27 15.07 -2.21
N PHE A 99 9.08 14.55 -1.96
CA PHE A 99 7.84 15.25 -2.27
C PHE A 99 7.50 16.33 -1.24
N GLY A 100 6.76 17.36 -1.67
CA GLY A 100 6.24 18.38 -0.77
C GLY A 100 5.13 17.86 0.14
N THR A 101 4.77 18.63 1.17
CA THR A 101 3.85 18.23 2.26
C THR A 101 2.50 17.72 1.74
N MET A 102 1.87 18.43 0.81
CA MET A 102 0.55 18.06 0.30
C MET A 102 0.59 16.72 -0.45
N HIS A 103 1.61 16.52 -1.29
CA HIS A 103 1.77 15.28 -2.03
C HIS A 103 2.05 14.11 -1.07
N THR A 104 2.98 14.28 -0.12
CA THR A 104 3.30 13.25 0.88
C THR A 104 2.08 12.88 1.71
N ALA A 105 1.33 13.86 2.21
CA ALA A 105 0.11 13.63 3.00
C ALA A 105 -0.97 12.91 2.17
N SER A 106 -1.17 13.32 0.92
CA SER A 106 -2.13 12.68 0.01
C SER A 106 -1.73 11.24 -0.33
N ALA A 107 -0.44 10.99 -0.61
CA ALA A 107 0.06 9.66 -0.93
C ALA A 107 -0.06 8.69 0.26
N LEU A 108 0.28 9.16 1.48
CA LEU A 108 0.14 8.35 2.70
C LEU A 108 -1.33 8.16 3.10
N GLY A 109 -2.17 9.18 2.94
CA GLY A 109 -3.60 9.09 3.25
C GLY A 109 -4.40 8.15 2.33
N ARG A 110 -3.86 7.84 1.14
CA ARG A 110 -4.46 6.86 0.21
C ARG A 110 -4.01 5.43 0.46
N VAL A 111 -3.07 5.21 1.39
CA VAL A 111 -2.64 3.85 1.73
C VAL A 111 -3.75 3.16 2.50
N GLU A 112 -4.48 2.31 1.81
CA GLU A 112 -5.49 1.46 2.42
C GLU A 112 -4.84 0.18 2.95
N GLY A 113 -5.15 -0.14 4.20
CA GLY A 113 -4.67 -1.36 4.85
C GLY A 113 -5.43 -2.60 4.34
N ARG A 114 -5.23 -3.00 3.09
CA ARG A 114 -5.85 -4.24 2.56
C ARG A 114 -5.21 -5.48 3.17
N ILE A 115 -6.04 -6.48 3.45
CA ILE A 115 -5.58 -7.82 3.82
C ILE A 115 -5.31 -8.57 2.52
N THR A 116 -4.04 -8.93 2.31
CA THR A 116 -3.61 -9.77 1.16
C THR A 116 -3.14 -11.12 1.67
N ALA A 117 -3.03 -12.11 0.80
CA ALA A 117 -2.52 -13.44 1.16
C ALA A 117 -1.12 -13.41 1.81
N SER A 118 -0.30 -12.41 1.49
CA SER A 118 1.02 -12.19 2.10
C SER A 118 0.98 -11.47 3.46
N SER A 119 -0.17 -10.94 3.86
CA SER A 119 -0.33 -10.15 5.09
C SER A 119 -0.60 -11.04 6.32
N ALA A 120 0.29 -11.99 6.63
CA ALA A 120 0.08 -12.98 7.69
C ALA A 120 -0.27 -12.37 9.06
N ARG A 121 0.29 -11.18 9.40
CA ARG A 121 -0.01 -10.47 10.65
C ARG A 121 -1.44 -9.91 10.64
N LYS A 122 -1.88 -9.31 9.52
CA LYS A 122 -3.24 -8.77 9.38
C LYS A 122 -4.28 -9.89 9.37
N ILE A 123 -3.98 -11.01 8.72
CA ILE A 123 -4.84 -12.20 8.72
C ILE A 123 -5.02 -12.71 10.15
N ARG A 124 -3.93 -12.86 10.92
CA ARG A 124 -4.01 -13.27 12.33
C ARG A 124 -4.81 -12.29 13.17
N ALA A 125 -4.56 -10.98 13.04
CA ALA A 125 -5.30 -9.96 13.80
C ALA A 125 -6.79 -9.97 13.46
N ALA A 126 -7.15 -10.19 12.19
CA ALA A 126 -8.55 -10.35 11.77
C ALA A 126 -9.19 -11.63 12.34
N ALA A 127 -8.47 -12.74 12.35
CA ALA A 127 -8.92 -14.00 12.95
C ALA A 127 -9.13 -13.84 14.47
N ASP A 128 -8.14 -13.27 15.18
CA ASP A 128 -8.23 -13.01 16.63
C ASP A 128 -9.40 -12.05 16.97
N LEU A 129 -9.70 -11.10 16.09
CA LEU A 129 -10.84 -10.20 16.27
C LEU A 129 -12.16 -10.95 16.12
N LEU A 130 -12.25 -11.79 15.10
CA LEU A 130 -13.40 -12.67 14.87
C LEU A 130 -13.64 -13.60 16.05
N ASP A 131 -12.60 -14.28 16.54
CA ASP A 131 -12.70 -15.21 17.67
C ASP A 131 -13.14 -14.55 18.98
N ARG A 132 -12.90 -13.24 19.12
CA ARG A 132 -13.33 -12.43 20.29
C ARG A 132 -14.72 -11.80 20.13
N THR A 133 -15.30 -11.87 18.94
CA THR A 133 -16.58 -11.25 18.66
C THR A 133 -17.71 -12.17 19.11
N GLU A 134 -18.48 -11.75 20.11
CA GLU A 134 -19.72 -12.44 20.49
C GLU A 134 -20.68 -12.43 19.30
N GLY A 135 -21.13 -13.60 18.87
CA GLY A 135 -22.08 -13.72 17.75
C GLY A 135 -21.54 -14.43 16.52
N ILE A 136 -20.31 -14.95 16.56
CA ILE A 136 -19.80 -15.82 15.48
C ILE A 136 -20.65 -17.08 15.34
N ASP A 137 -21.11 -17.66 16.49
CA ASP A 137 -22.03 -18.78 16.50
C ASP A 137 -23.38 -18.42 15.84
N THR A 138 -23.80 -17.17 15.94
CA THR A 138 -25.02 -16.66 15.28
C THR A 138 -24.82 -16.53 13.78
N LEU A 139 -23.62 -16.10 13.33
CA LEU A 139 -23.27 -16.05 11.90
C LEU A 139 -23.18 -17.47 11.33
N ASP A 140 -22.59 -18.40 12.05
CA ASP A 140 -22.47 -19.80 11.63
C ASP A 140 -23.85 -20.47 11.56
N ALA A 141 -24.74 -20.16 12.52
CA ALA A 141 -26.14 -20.58 12.48
C ALA A 141 -26.91 -19.99 11.30
N LEU A 142 -26.73 -18.71 11.00
CA LEU A 142 -27.34 -18.05 9.83
C LEU A 142 -26.82 -18.64 8.50
N MET A 143 -25.52 -18.93 8.41
CA MET A 143 -24.94 -19.56 7.24
C MET A 143 -25.36 -21.02 7.09
N SER A 144 -25.62 -21.71 8.20
CA SER A 144 -26.07 -23.11 8.22
C SER A 144 -27.56 -23.24 7.90
N ASP A 145 -28.40 -22.27 8.29
CA ASP A 145 -29.85 -22.27 8.03
C ASP A 145 -30.16 -21.99 6.54
N ASP A 146 -29.28 -21.27 5.84
CA ASP A 146 -29.38 -21.02 4.38
C ASP A 146 -29.11 -22.29 3.54
N ALA A 147 -28.61 -23.37 4.16
CA ALA A 147 -28.45 -24.67 3.52
C ALA A 147 -29.79 -25.46 3.36
N ALA A 148 -30.87 -25.00 3.99
CA ALA A 148 -32.20 -25.64 3.96
C ALA A 148 -33.14 -25.09 2.89
N GLY A 149 -32.68 -25.01 1.62
CA GLY A 149 -33.58 -25.10 0.46
C GLY A 149 -34.28 -23.83 -0.03
N GLY A 150 -33.78 -22.64 0.30
CA GLY A 150 -34.20 -21.39 -0.37
C GLY A 150 -33.45 -21.15 -1.68
N GLU A 151 -34.12 -20.63 -2.72
CA GLU A 151 -33.44 -20.08 -3.89
C GLU A 151 -32.41 -19.06 -3.42
N ARG A 152 -31.12 -19.40 -3.56
CA ARG A 152 -30.02 -18.49 -3.20
C ARG A 152 -30.15 -17.24 -4.06
N ALA A 153 -30.54 -16.12 -3.43
CA ALA A 153 -30.45 -14.83 -4.07
C ALA A 153 -28.97 -14.53 -4.34
N VAL A 154 -28.56 -14.66 -5.61
CA VAL A 154 -27.21 -14.31 -6.02
C VAL A 154 -27.03 -12.80 -5.92
N THR A 155 -26.29 -12.35 -4.91
CA THR A 155 -25.93 -10.93 -4.81
C THR A 155 -24.90 -10.55 -5.88
N PRO A 156 -24.80 -9.28 -6.29
CA PRO A 156 -23.78 -8.83 -7.24
C PRO A 156 -22.36 -9.23 -6.83
N LEU A 157 -22.04 -9.18 -5.54
CA LEU A 157 -20.73 -9.59 -5.00
C LEU A 157 -20.49 -11.09 -5.11
N MET A 158 -21.51 -11.91 -4.85
CA MET A 158 -21.41 -13.36 -5.03
C MET A 158 -21.21 -13.71 -6.50
N PHE A 159 -21.93 -13.04 -7.39
CA PHE A 159 -21.77 -13.23 -8.83
C PHE A 159 -20.35 -12.86 -9.31
N GLU A 160 -19.83 -11.72 -8.85
CA GLU A 160 -18.45 -11.30 -9.18
C GLU A 160 -17.42 -12.31 -8.64
N HIS A 161 -17.59 -12.77 -7.40
CA HIS A 161 -16.72 -13.79 -6.81
C HIS A 161 -16.73 -15.08 -7.63
N ASP A 162 -17.90 -15.63 -7.93
CA ASP A 162 -18.06 -16.86 -8.70
C ASP A 162 -17.46 -16.72 -10.10
N LEU A 163 -17.61 -15.55 -10.72
CA LEU A 163 -17.03 -15.25 -12.02
C LEU A 163 -15.50 -15.30 -11.98
N VAL A 164 -14.90 -14.66 -10.96
CA VAL A 164 -13.45 -14.65 -10.75
C VAL A 164 -12.92 -16.05 -10.47
N GLU A 165 -13.58 -16.83 -9.61
CA GLU A 165 -13.16 -18.20 -9.30
C GLU A 165 -13.25 -19.12 -10.52
N ARG A 166 -14.30 -18.99 -11.31
CA ARG A 166 -14.44 -19.73 -12.58
C ARG A 166 -13.37 -19.34 -13.59
N ALA A 167 -13.04 -18.06 -13.67
CA ALA A 167 -11.98 -17.57 -14.56
C ALA A 167 -10.61 -18.11 -14.12
N ARG A 168 -10.32 -18.09 -12.82
CA ARG A 168 -9.10 -18.70 -12.25
C ARG A 168 -9.01 -20.19 -12.55
N ALA A 169 -10.10 -20.92 -12.37
CA ALA A 169 -10.15 -22.37 -12.64
C ALA A 169 -9.92 -22.68 -14.12
N ALA A 170 -10.39 -21.82 -15.02
CA ALA A 170 -10.23 -21.97 -16.46
C ALA A 170 -8.78 -21.77 -16.95
N GLN A 171 -7.93 -21.04 -16.19
CA GLN A 171 -6.54 -20.72 -16.55
C GLN A 171 -6.41 -20.21 -17.99
N ALA A 172 -7.37 -19.37 -18.42
CA ALA A 172 -7.42 -18.86 -19.78
C ALA A 172 -6.17 -18.02 -20.11
N HIS A 173 -5.81 -18.04 -21.40
CA HIS A 173 -4.78 -17.16 -21.96
C HIS A 173 -5.47 -16.13 -22.85
N ILE A 174 -5.33 -14.86 -22.53
CA ILE A 174 -5.99 -13.75 -23.21
C ILE A 174 -4.94 -12.90 -23.91
N VAL A 175 -5.17 -12.62 -25.19
CA VAL A 175 -4.34 -11.71 -25.98
C VAL A 175 -5.01 -10.35 -26.04
N LEU A 176 -4.29 -9.30 -25.67
CA LEU A 176 -4.75 -7.92 -25.66
C LEU A 176 -4.05 -7.14 -26.78
N PRO A 177 -4.76 -6.80 -27.87
CA PRO A 177 -4.13 -6.23 -29.06
C PRO A 177 -3.66 -4.78 -28.88
N GLU A 178 -4.22 -4.03 -27.93
CA GLU A 178 -3.89 -2.63 -27.66
C GLU A 178 -2.98 -2.51 -26.44
N GLY A 179 -1.86 -3.25 -26.44
CA GLY A 179 -1.00 -3.41 -25.27
C GLY A 179 -0.39 -2.12 -24.70
N ALA A 180 -0.24 -1.08 -25.54
CA ALA A 180 0.30 0.21 -25.09
C ALA A 180 -0.78 1.18 -24.55
N GLU A 181 -2.06 0.81 -24.61
CA GLU A 181 -3.15 1.67 -24.12
C GLU A 181 -3.22 1.64 -22.60
N GLU A 182 -3.33 2.82 -21.99
CA GLU A 182 -3.24 3.02 -20.53
C GLU A 182 -4.25 2.17 -19.75
N ARG A 183 -5.50 2.13 -20.21
CA ARG A 183 -6.57 1.35 -19.54
C ARG A 183 -6.32 -0.14 -19.64
N ILE A 184 -5.72 -0.59 -20.74
CA ILE A 184 -5.36 -2.01 -20.94
C ILE A 184 -4.23 -2.40 -19.98
N ILE A 185 -3.22 -1.55 -19.82
CA ILE A 185 -2.11 -1.78 -18.87
C ILE A 185 -2.63 -1.86 -17.42
N ILE A 186 -3.51 -0.94 -17.02
CA ILE A 186 -4.11 -0.94 -15.67
C ILE A 186 -4.99 -2.20 -15.46
N ALA A 187 -5.77 -2.58 -16.47
CA ALA A 187 -6.57 -3.79 -16.39
C ALA A 187 -5.72 -5.06 -16.34
N ALA A 188 -4.62 -5.10 -17.12
CA ALA A 188 -3.67 -6.21 -17.11
C ALA A 188 -3.03 -6.40 -15.73
N ASP A 189 -2.56 -5.33 -15.08
CA ASP A 189 -2.06 -5.38 -13.71
C ASP A 189 -3.07 -6.02 -12.75
N GLN A 190 -4.34 -5.60 -12.80
CA GLN A 190 -5.38 -6.13 -11.93
C GLN A 190 -5.68 -7.62 -12.19
N VAL A 191 -5.72 -8.04 -13.45
CA VAL A 191 -5.97 -9.43 -13.84
C VAL A 191 -4.82 -10.33 -13.39
N LEU A 192 -3.58 -9.89 -13.61
CA LEU A 192 -2.37 -10.62 -13.23
C LEU A 192 -2.23 -10.71 -11.71
N ALA A 193 -2.40 -9.59 -10.99
CA ALA A 193 -2.31 -9.55 -9.52
C ALA A 193 -3.34 -10.47 -8.84
N ARG A 194 -4.51 -10.66 -9.48
CA ARG A 194 -5.56 -11.56 -8.99
C ARG A 194 -5.42 -13.01 -9.51
N GLY A 195 -4.48 -13.29 -10.39
CA GLY A 195 -4.30 -14.63 -10.99
C GLY A 195 -5.49 -15.10 -11.80
N ILE A 196 -6.22 -14.18 -12.44
CA ILE A 196 -7.47 -14.47 -13.18
C ILE A 196 -7.20 -15.16 -14.51
N ALA A 197 -6.17 -14.70 -15.23
CA ALA A 197 -5.80 -15.23 -16.54
C ALA A 197 -4.31 -15.00 -16.81
N ARG A 198 -3.75 -15.73 -17.76
CA ARG A 198 -2.47 -15.38 -18.39
C ARG A 198 -2.72 -14.37 -19.49
N LEU A 199 -1.82 -13.39 -19.63
CA LEU A 199 -1.98 -12.31 -20.60
C LEU A 199 -0.80 -12.24 -21.57
N THR A 200 -1.12 -11.98 -22.83
CA THR A 200 -0.17 -11.48 -23.84
C THR A 200 -0.61 -10.11 -24.31
N LEU A 201 0.26 -9.13 -24.18
CA LEU A 201 0.06 -7.77 -24.67
C LEU A 201 0.74 -7.64 -26.04
N LEU A 202 0.01 -7.12 -27.04
CA LEU A 202 0.60 -6.88 -28.36
C LEU A 202 1.08 -5.44 -28.49
N GLY A 203 2.30 -5.25 -28.96
CA GLY A 203 2.90 -3.96 -29.24
C GLY A 203 4.40 -3.94 -28.93
N ASP A 204 5.01 -2.77 -29.08
CA ASP A 204 6.41 -2.55 -28.74
C ASP A 204 6.68 -2.77 -27.25
N GLU A 205 7.61 -3.67 -26.92
CA GLU A 205 7.86 -4.08 -25.54
C GLU A 205 8.41 -2.92 -24.69
N ASP A 206 9.31 -2.14 -25.24
CA ASP A 206 9.93 -1.02 -24.53
C ASP A 206 8.89 0.07 -24.21
N GLU A 207 8.01 0.35 -25.16
CA GLU A 207 6.91 1.29 -24.98
C GLU A 207 5.94 0.81 -23.90
N ILE A 208 5.46 -0.44 -23.99
CA ILE A 208 4.50 -1.02 -23.03
C ILE A 208 5.09 -1.03 -21.62
N ARG A 209 6.32 -1.52 -21.45
CA ARG A 209 6.95 -1.59 -20.12
C ARG A 209 7.30 -0.21 -19.56
N SER A 210 7.63 0.76 -20.44
CA SER A 210 7.85 2.15 -20.01
C SER A 210 6.58 2.80 -19.52
N ARG A 211 5.45 2.62 -20.22
CA ARG A 211 4.13 3.12 -19.80
C ARG A 211 3.67 2.48 -18.51
N ALA A 212 3.83 1.16 -18.36
CA ALA A 212 3.49 0.46 -17.12
C ALA A 212 4.23 1.03 -15.91
N ARG A 213 5.54 1.32 -16.05
CA ARG A 213 6.33 1.97 -15.00
C ARG A 213 5.81 3.37 -14.63
N VAL A 214 5.42 4.16 -15.62
CA VAL A 214 4.84 5.50 -15.40
C VAL A 214 3.51 5.41 -14.66
N LEU A 215 2.69 4.41 -14.98
CA LEU A 215 1.39 4.16 -14.36
C LEU A 215 1.48 3.46 -12.99
N GLY A 216 2.67 2.94 -12.64
CA GLY A 216 2.86 2.13 -11.43
C GLY A 216 2.19 0.76 -11.49
N ALA A 217 1.95 0.24 -12.70
CA ALA A 217 1.35 -1.06 -12.96
C ALA A 217 2.42 -2.16 -13.06
N ASP A 218 2.18 -3.30 -12.42
CA ASP A 218 3.04 -4.48 -12.50
C ASP A 218 2.51 -5.48 -13.53
N ILE A 219 3.12 -5.46 -14.71
CA ILE A 219 2.84 -6.40 -15.80
C ILE A 219 4.01 -7.36 -16.06
N SER A 220 4.88 -7.59 -15.05
CA SER A 220 6.09 -8.41 -15.20
C SER A 220 5.79 -9.87 -15.61
N SER A 221 4.64 -10.39 -15.21
CA SER A 221 4.17 -11.75 -15.52
C SER A 221 3.39 -11.86 -16.84
N ALA A 222 3.20 -10.75 -17.58
CA ALA A 222 2.60 -10.79 -18.92
C ALA A 222 3.68 -11.05 -19.98
N ASP A 223 3.31 -11.84 -20.99
CA ASP A 223 4.07 -11.92 -22.23
C ASP A 223 3.83 -10.64 -23.05
N VAL A 224 4.87 -10.11 -23.69
CA VAL A 224 4.74 -8.99 -24.63
C VAL A 224 5.24 -9.47 -25.99
N VAL A 225 4.43 -9.27 -27.03
CA VAL A 225 4.74 -9.67 -28.39
C VAL A 225 4.56 -8.48 -29.33
N ASP A 226 5.62 -8.08 -30.00
CA ASP A 226 5.53 -7.10 -31.06
C ASP A 226 5.12 -7.76 -32.39
N PRO A 227 3.92 -7.45 -32.92
CA PRO A 227 3.45 -8.03 -34.19
C PRO A 227 4.35 -7.68 -35.39
N ALA A 228 5.10 -6.58 -35.30
CA ALA A 228 5.98 -6.16 -36.41
C ALA A 228 7.24 -7.00 -36.51
N THR A 229 7.72 -7.55 -35.39
CA THR A 229 8.99 -8.30 -35.30
C THR A 229 8.78 -9.78 -34.96
N SER A 230 7.53 -10.19 -34.68
CA SER A 230 7.19 -11.56 -34.28
C SER A 230 7.51 -12.58 -35.39
N ALA A 231 8.05 -13.72 -34.98
CA ALA A 231 8.29 -14.86 -35.86
C ALA A 231 7.00 -15.43 -36.49
N TRP A 232 5.86 -15.15 -35.88
CA TRP A 232 4.53 -15.64 -36.37
C TRP A 232 3.94 -14.78 -37.50
N ARG A 233 4.61 -13.67 -37.86
CA ARG A 233 4.15 -12.74 -38.90
C ARG A 233 3.96 -13.40 -40.28
N GLU A 234 4.71 -14.47 -40.58
CA GLU A 234 4.67 -15.16 -41.87
C GLU A 234 3.56 -16.24 -41.90
N GLU A 235 2.95 -16.59 -40.76
CA GLU A 235 1.89 -17.61 -40.69
C GLU A 235 0.47 -17.02 -40.81
N PHE A 236 0.34 -15.70 -40.74
CA PHE A 236 -0.90 -14.94 -40.83
C PHE A 236 -0.80 -13.83 -41.88
#